data_84519d9b1fbc18c5cadce0f170e65237
#
_entry.id   84519d9b1fbc18c5cadce0f170e65237
#
_cell.length_a   1.000
_cell.length_b   1.000
_cell.length_c   1.000
_cell.angle_alpha   90.00
_cell.angle_beta   90.00
_cell.angle_gamma   90.00
#
_symmetry.space_group_name_H-M   'P 1'
#
loop_
_entity.id
_entity.type
_entity.pdbx_description
1 polymer ?
#
loop_
_entity_poly.entity_id
_entity_poly.type
_entity_poly.pdbx_seq_one_letter_code
_entity_poly.pdbx_strand_id
1 'polypeptide(L)' 'RDELQRALAELPADQREVVVLFHQFDWPIIRISQHMEMPEGTVKSHLHRGRKRLRLLLEASERAVHAIEEVWE' A
#
# COMPACT_ATOMS: atom_id res chain seq x y z
N ARG A 1 14.39 -3.63 -1.36
CA ARG A 1 13.36 -4.09 -2.29
C ARG A 1 12.76 -5.39 -1.87
N ASP A 2 13.63 -6.38 -1.55
CA ASP A 2 13.14 -7.64 -1.05
C ASP A 2 12.37 -7.45 0.24
N GLU A 3 12.82 -6.53 1.08
CA GLU A 3 12.13 -6.23 2.33
C GLU A 3 10.74 -5.66 2.06
N LEU A 4 10.63 -4.75 1.09
CA LEU A 4 9.34 -4.17 0.74
C LEU A 4 8.41 -5.23 0.17
N GLN A 5 8.91 -6.09 -0.72
CA GLN A 5 8.10 -7.15 -1.30
C GLN A 5 7.60 -8.12 -0.23
N ARG A 6 8.47 -8.48 0.72
CA ARG A 6 8.07 -9.38 1.81
C ARG A 6 7.01 -8.72 2.69
N ALA A 7 7.17 -7.44 2.98
CA ALA A 7 6.20 -6.73 3.79
C ALA A 7 4.85 -6.62 3.08
N LEU A 8 4.87 -6.34 1.78
CA LEU A 8 3.65 -6.31 0.99
C LEU A 8 2.92 -7.66 1.02
N ALA A 9 3.68 -8.74 0.95
CA ALA A 9 3.10 -10.08 0.97
C ALA A 9 2.39 -10.39 2.29
N GLU A 10 2.72 -9.68 3.36
CA GLU A 10 2.09 -9.89 4.66
C GLU A 10 0.81 -9.07 4.85
N LEU A 11 0.50 -8.16 3.94
CA LEU A 11 -0.74 -7.42 4.03
C LEU A 11 -1.93 -8.30 3.65
N PRO A 12 -3.10 -8.04 4.25
CA PRO A 12 -4.32 -8.65 3.72
C PRO A 12 -4.46 -8.35 2.23
N ALA A 13 -5.05 -9.29 1.49
CA ALA A 13 -5.04 -9.24 0.02
C ALA A 13 -5.57 -7.92 -0.54
N ASP A 14 -6.69 -7.43 -0.02
CA ASP A 14 -7.29 -6.21 -0.55
C ASP A 14 -6.43 -4.99 -0.25
N GLN A 15 -5.85 -4.91 0.94
CA GLN A 15 -4.94 -3.80 1.28
C GLN A 15 -3.72 -3.81 0.38
N ARG A 16 -3.15 -4.98 0.15
CA ARG A 16 -1.98 -5.11 -0.72
C ARG A 16 -2.29 -4.64 -2.13
N GLU A 17 -3.42 -5.10 -2.67
CA GLU A 17 -3.77 -4.76 -4.04
C GLU A 17 -4.01 -3.26 -4.19
N VAL A 18 -4.72 -2.65 -3.25
CA VAL A 18 -4.97 -1.21 -3.29
C VAL A 18 -3.65 -0.43 -3.23
N VAL A 19 -2.76 -0.81 -2.31
CA VAL A 19 -1.47 -0.13 -2.17
C VAL A 19 -0.66 -0.24 -3.46
N VAL A 20 -0.59 -1.42 -4.03
CA VAL A 20 0.20 -1.66 -5.25
C VAL A 20 -0.39 -0.85 -6.42
N LEU A 21 -1.69 -0.90 -6.62
CA LEU A 21 -2.32 -0.19 -7.72
C LEU A 21 -2.14 1.32 -7.59
N PHE A 22 -2.27 1.85 -6.39
CA PHE A 22 -2.16 3.28 -6.18
C PHE A 22 -0.72 3.76 -6.30
N HIS A 23 0.23 3.10 -5.64
CA HIS A 23 1.60 3.60 -5.55
C HIS A 23 2.53 3.13 -6.66
N GLN A 24 2.35 1.91 -7.15
CA GLN A 24 3.23 1.40 -8.19
C GLN A 24 2.69 1.62 -9.59
N PHE A 25 1.38 1.60 -9.75
CA PHE A 25 0.76 1.76 -11.06
C PHE A 25 0.07 3.10 -11.24
N ASP A 26 0.08 3.95 -10.22
CA ASP A 26 -0.47 5.32 -10.28
C ASP A 26 -1.94 5.36 -10.69
N TRP A 27 -2.71 4.35 -10.26
CA TRP A 27 -4.15 4.36 -10.54
C TRP A 27 -4.85 5.34 -9.61
N PRO A 28 -5.77 6.15 -10.14
CA PRO A 28 -6.60 7.00 -9.28
C PRO A 28 -7.58 6.17 -8.45
N ILE A 29 -8.01 6.73 -7.33
CA ILE A 29 -8.91 6.04 -6.40
C ILE A 29 -10.15 5.52 -7.11
N ILE A 30 -10.75 6.34 -8.00
CA ILE A 30 -11.98 5.93 -8.66
C ILE A 30 -11.77 4.69 -9.53
N ARG A 31 -10.62 4.59 -10.18
CA ARG A 31 -10.33 3.42 -11.01
C ARG A 31 -10.14 2.17 -10.15
N ILE A 32 -9.46 2.33 -9.02
CA ILE A 32 -9.27 1.22 -8.08
C ILE A 32 -10.64 0.77 -7.54
N SER A 33 -11.49 1.73 -7.19
CA SER A 33 -12.83 1.45 -6.69
C SER A 33 -13.61 0.60 -7.69
N GLN A 34 -13.55 0.96 -8.97
CA GLN A 34 -14.25 0.21 -10.01
C GLN A 34 -13.67 -1.19 -10.20
N HIS A 35 -12.35 -1.29 -10.20
CA HIS A 35 -11.66 -2.56 -10.38
C HIS A 35 -11.92 -3.52 -9.22
N MET A 36 -11.88 -2.99 -8.01
CA MET A 36 -12.05 -3.81 -6.80
C MET A 36 -13.51 -4.01 -6.43
N GLU A 37 -14.43 -3.32 -7.13
CA GLU A 37 -15.86 -3.37 -6.86
C GLU A 37 -16.19 -3.02 -5.41
N MET A 38 -15.61 -1.92 -4.95
CA MET A 38 -15.85 -1.43 -3.60
C MET A 38 -15.94 0.10 -3.61
N PRO A 39 -16.61 0.69 -2.62
CA PRO A 39 -16.73 2.15 -2.54
C PRO A 39 -15.38 2.83 -2.41
N GLU A 40 -15.31 4.07 -2.91
CA GLU A 40 -14.06 4.85 -2.81
C GLU A 40 -13.59 5.02 -1.38
N GLY A 41 -14.52 5.20 -0.45
CA GLY A 41 -14.17 5.31 0.97
C GLY A 41 -13.49 4.05 1.49
N THR A 42 -13.94 2.89 1.02
CA THR A 42 -13.33 1.62 1.39
C THR A 42 -11.92 1.51 0.82
N VAL A 43 -11.74 1.95 -0.44
CA VAL A 43 -10.41 1.97 -1.05
C VAL A 43 -9.47 2.85 -0.23
N LYS A 44 -9.94 4.05 0.16
CA LYS A 44 -9.13 4.96 0.96
C LYS A 44 -8.77 4.36 2.31
N SER A 45 -9.71 3.65 2.93
CA SER A 45 -9.43 2.98 4.21
C SER A 45 -8.39 1.88 4.05
N HIS A 46 -8.51 1.08 2.99
CA HIS A 46 -7.52 0.04 2.72
C HIS A 46 -6.14 0.64 2.45
N LEU A 47 -6.11 1.74 1.70
CA LEU A 47 -4.85 2.42 1.41
C LEU A 47 -4.21 2.91 2.71
N HIS A 48 -4.98 3.55 3.55
CA HIS A 48 -4.48 4.08 4.83
C HIS A 48 -3.96 2.95 5.73
N ARG A 49 -4.74 1.90 5.90
CA ARG A 49 -4.36 0.78 6.75
C ARG A 49 -3.17 0.02 6.19
N GLY A 50 -3.15 -0.16 4.88
CA GLY A 50 -2.05 -0.85 4.23
C GLY A 50 -0.73 -0.12 4.39
N ARG A 51 -0.77 1.20 4.20
CA ARG A 51 0.42 2.03 4.37
C ARG A 51 0.92 2.01 5.81
N LYS A 52 -0.01 2.10 6.76
CA LYS A 52 0.35 2.06 8.18
C LYS A 52 1.00 0.73 8.54
N ARG A 53 0.42 -0.37 8.06
CA ARG A 53 0.95 -1.70 8.35
C ARG A 53 2.32 -1.90 7.73
N LEU A 54 2.50 -1.43 6.49
CA LEU A 54 3.81 -1.49 5.85
C LEU A 54 4.86 -0.76 6.66
N ARG A 55 4.52 0.43 7.14
CA ARG A 55 5.46 1.22 7.94
C ARG A 55 5.88 0.43 9.18
N LEU A 56 4.91 -0.19 9.87
CA LEU A 56 5.23 -0.98 11.05
C LEU A 56 6.11 -2.19 10.73
N LEU A 57 5.81 -2.88 9.62
CA LEU A 57 6.57 -4.05 9.23
C LEU A 57 8.01 -3.71 8.84
N LEU A 58 8.23 -2.50 8.34
CA LEU A 58 9.54 -2.08 7.84
C LEU A 58 10.32 -1.22 8.82
N GLU A 59 9.76 -0.93 9.99
CA GLU A 59 10.41 -0.05 10.96
C GLU A 59 11.76 -0.57 11.42
N ALA A 60 11.96 -1.88 11.37
CA ALA A 60 13.24 -2.47 11.78
C ALA A 60 14.37 -2.19 10.79
N SER A 61 14.04 -1.68 9.60
CA SER A 61 15.02 -1.42 8.54
C SER A 61 14.96 0.05 8.14
N GLU A 62 16.01 0.79 8.50
CA GLU A 62 16.07 2.21 8.17
C GLU A 62 16.00 2.45 6.66
N ARG A 63 16.64 1.58 5.88
CA ARG A 63 16.64 1.72 4.43
C ARG A 63 15.24 1.55 3.86
N ALA A 64 14.50 0.59 4.35
CA ALA A 64 13.15 0.31 3.87
C ALA A 64 12.19 1.43 4.28
N VAL A 65 12.35 1.97 5.48
CA VAL A 65 11.54 3.10 5.93
C VAL A 65 11.78 4.30 5.03
N HIS A 66 13.03 4.57 4.68
CA HIS A 66 13.36 5.65 3.77
C HIS A 66 12.70 5.47 2.41
N ALA A 67 12.72 4.25 1.89
CA ALA A 67 12.11 3.98 0.60
C ALA A 67 10.61 4.26 0.62
N ILE A 68 9.94 3.92 1.72
CA ILE A 68 8.51 4.19 1.87
C ILE A 68 8.24 5.69 1.92
N GLU A 69 9.05 6.42 2.66
CA GLU A 69 8.87 7.86 2.78
C GLU A 69 9.05 8.56 1.44
N GLU A 70 10.00 8.11 0.64
CA GLU A 70 10.21 8.67 -0.68
C GLU A 70 9.03 8.42 -1.60
N VAL A 71 8.41 7.27 -1.47
CA VAL A 71 7.30 6.90 -2.35
C VAL A 71 6.01 7.63 -1.95
N TRP A 72 5.81 7.87 -0.66
CA TRP A 72 4.52 8.32 -0.15
C TRP A 72 4.50 9.77 0.33
N GLU A 73 5.52 10.52 0.01
CA GLU A 73 5.50 11.95 0.21
C GLU A 73 5.14 12.66 -1.08
#